data_6b6a63ebe91289f7139fa2d1867452c0
#
_entry.id   6b6a63ebe91289f7139fa2d1867452c0
#
_cell.length_a   1.000
_cell.length_b   1.000
_cell.length_c   1.000
_cell.angle_alpha   90.00
_cell.angle_beta   90.00
_cell.angle_gamma   90.00
#
_symmetry.space_group_name_H-M   'P 1'
#
loop_
_entity.id
_entity.type
_entity.pdbx_description
1 polymer ?
#
loop_
_entity_poly.entity_id
_entity_poly.type
_entity_poly.pdbx_seq_one_letter_code
_entity_poly.pdbx_strand_id
1 'polypeptide(L)'
;GSVTVNADNSGQTVTQGSGSAVPDEAPVITQRESSVETGNTIAISTSDNAAANVTIKDINIKSSNDAIDVKGSSSANITLEGDNKIFSETGSALHVSDGNVTINGSGSLKAEIQDEPFGYNHNAKIGSHEKEDMSGSIHITGDATVKTDGNIAPDCGGDGAGIGTGENGEMSGNIVIDGNAQVEVSSNDRGAGIGSGDDGNLSGNIMIGGNAQVSATGAEGSAGIGTGDDGNFTGSIT
;
A
#
# COMPACT_ATOMS: atom_id res chain seq x y z
N GLY A 1 14.85 -5.30 14.87
CA GLY A 1 15.09 -5.99 13.61
C GLY A 1 13.82 -6.09 12.79
N SER A 2 13.96 -6.27 11.49
CA SER A 2 12.81 -6.49 10.59
C SER A 2 11.96 -7.68 11.04
N VAL A 3 10.69 -7.66 10.67
CA VAL A 3 9.72 -8.69 11.06
C VAL A 3 9.27 -9.45 9.82
N THR A 4 9.22 -10.77 9.93
CA THR A 4 8.60 -11.63 8.92
C THR A 4 7.41 -12.36 9.52
N VAL A 5 6.27 -12.28 8.87
CA VAL A 5 5.05 -13.00 9.24
C VAL A 5 4.77 -14.04 8.17
N ASN A 6 4.64 -15.30 8.57
CA ASN A 6 4.26 -16.39 7.68
C ASN A 6 2.99 -17.05 8.19
N ALA A 7 2.02 -17.30 7.32
CA ALA A 7 0.80 -18.01 7.66
C ALA A 7 0.50 -19.10 6.62
N ASP A 8 0.07 -20.26 7.10
CA ASP A 8 -0.38 -21.41 6.31
C ASP A 8 -1.53 -22.14 7.03
N ASN A 9 -1.96 -23.29 6.53
CA ASN A 9 -3.01 -24.10 7.15
C ASN A 9 -2.65 -24.65 8.54
N SER A 10 -1.39 -24.56 8.97
CA SER A 10 -0.95 -24.99 10.30
C SER A 10 -0.93 -23.87 11.33
N GLY A 11 -1.10 -22.63 10.89
CA GLY A 11 -1.14 -21.45 11.74
C GLY A 11 -0.21 -20.33 11.25
N GLN A 12 -0.07 -19.32 12.08
CA GLN A 12 0.78 -18.16 11.82
C GLN A 12 2.01 -18.13 12.71
N THR A 13 3.12 -17.72 12.16
CA THR A 13 4.38 -17.53 12.88
C THR A 13 4.98 -16.16 12.59
N VAL A 14 5.72 -15.64 13.57
CA VAL A 14 6.43 -14.36 13.48
C VAL A 14 7.91 -14.58 13.77
N THR A 15 8.75 -13.99 12.95
CA THR A 15 10.20 -13.96 13.13
C THR A 15 10.67 -12.51 13.22
N GLN A 16 11.46 -12.17 14.23
CA GLN A 16 12.07 -10.84 14.36
C GLN A 16 13.59 -10.92 14.17
N GLY A 17 14.10 -10.22 13.17
CA GLY A 17 15.53 -10.19 12.83
C GLY A 17 16.06 -11.58 12.52
N SER A 18 17.11 -12.00 13.24
CA SER A 18 17.71 -13.33 13.13
C SER A 18 17.16 -14.33 14.17
N GLY A 19 16.07 -14.01 14.84
CA GLY A 19 15.42 -14.88 15.83
C GLY A 19 14.79 -16.11 15.19
N SER A 20 14.30 -17.00 16.04
CA SER A 20 13.50 -18.15 15.59
C SER A 20 12.05 -17.74 15.36
N ALA A 21 11.37 -18.43 14.45
CA ALA A 21 9.94 -18.27 14.24
C ALA A 21 9.18 -18.70 15.51
N VAL A 22 8.23 -17.87 15.93
CA VAL A 22 7.38 -18.11 17.10
C VAL A 22 5.94 -18.12 16.66
N PRO A 23 5.10 -19.10 17.05
CA PRO A 23 3.67 -19.07 16.78
C PRO A 23 3.00 -17.83 17.38
N ASP A 24 2.29 -17.08 16.57
CA ASP A 24 1.50 -15.92 17.00
C ASP A 24 0.43 -15.62 15.93
N GLU A 25 -0.83 -15.88 16.27
CA GLU A 25 -1.97 -15.75 15.36
C GLU A 25 -2.47 -14.30 15.21
N ALA A 26 -2.02 -13.37 16.06
CA ALA A 26 -2.43 -11.98 16.04
C ALA A 26 -1.32 -11.05 16.58
N PRO A 27 -0.14 -11.03 15.94
CA PRO A 27 0.97 -10.23 16.40
C PRO A 27 0.66 -8.73 16.37
N VAL A 28 1.14 -8.04 17.39
CA VAL A 28 1.18 -6.59 17.42
C VAL A 28 2.62 -6.15 17.17
N ILE A 29 2.85 -5.60 15.99
CA ILE A 29 4.15 -5.05 15.61
C ILE A 29 4.19 -3.57 16.01
N THR A 30 5.08 -3.25 16.92
CA THR A 30 5.23 -1.89 17.46
C THR A 30 6.69 -1.49 17.50
N GLN A 31 6.93 -0.20 17.61
CA GLN A 31 8.25 0.39 17.74
C GLN A 31 8.42 1.03 19.13
N ARG A 32 9.59 0.85 19.76
CA ARG A 32 9.85 1.39 21.10
C ARG A 32 9.73 2.91 21.13
N GLU A 33 10.23 3.59 20.09
CA GLU A 33 10.26 5.05 19.96
C GLU A 33 9.73 5.42 18.58
N SER A 34 8.42 5.63 18.47
CA SER A 34 7.75 5.95 17.21
C SER A 34 8.17 7.30 16.61
N SER A 35 8.79 8.18 17.40
CA SER A 35 9.36 9.44 16.91
C SER A 35 10.68 9.27 16.15
N VAL A 36 11.30 8.09 16.20
CA VAL A 36 12.59 7.81 15.56
C VAL A 36 12.35 6.86 14.38
N GLU A 37 12.83 7.21 13.21
CA GLU A 37 12.77 6.35 12.03
C GLU A 37 13.60 5.06 12.21
N THR A 38 13.09 3.95 11.70
CA THR A 38 13.82 2.67 11.66
C THR A 38 13.87 2.12 10.25
N GLY A 39 15.02 1.55 9.85
CA GLY A 39 15.16 0.79 8.61
C GLY A 39 14.63 -0.65 8.67
N ASN A 40 13.99 -1.06 9.77
CA ASN A 40 13.41 -2.39 9.89
C ASN A 40 12.09 -2.46 9.10
N THR A 41 11.92 -3.53 8.34
CA THR A 41 10.78 -3.75 7.45
C THR A 41 9.85 -4.84 7.96
N ILE A 42 8.67 -4.93 7.38
CA ILE A 42 7.70 -6.01 7.63
C ILE A 42 7.50 -6.77 6.32
N ALA A 43 7.74 -8.08 6.33
CA ALA A 43 7.44 -8.96 5.20
C ALA A 43 6.34 -9.94 5.60
N ILE A 44 5.32 -10.10 4.75
CA ILE A 44 4.18 -11.00 4.97
C ILE A 44 4.16 -12.02 3.82
N SER A 45 4.15 -13.30 4.17
CA SER A 45 4.02 -14.40 3.21
C SER A 45 2.96 -15.37 3.68
N THR A 46 2.09 -15.81 2.78
CA THR A 46 1.08 -16.81 3.09
C THR A 46 1.08 -17.94 2.04
N SER A 47 0.62 -19.11 2.44
CA SER A 47 0.38 -20.24 1.55
C SER A 47 -0.97 -20.89 1.86
N ASP A 48 -1.36 -21.87 1.04
CA ASP A 48 -2.56 -22.68 1.28
C ASP A 48 -3.87 -21.90 1.43
N ASN A 49 -3.99 -20.73 0.82
CA ASN A 49 -5.11 -19.77 0.95
C ASN A 49 -5.28 -19.23 2.39
N ALA A 50 -4.26 -19.31 3.23
CA ALA A 50 -4.28 -18.63 4.53
C ALA A 50 -4.19 -17.11 4.36
N ALA A 51 -4.66 -16.38 5.38
CA ALA A 51 -4.45 -14.93 5.48
C ALA A 51 -3.68 -14.62 6.77
N ALA A 52 -2.66 -13.81 6.66
CA ALA A 52 -1.93 -13.34 7.83
C ALA A 52 -2.74 -12.23 8.53
N ASN A 53 -2.78 -12.25 9.85
CA ASN A 53 -3.38 -11.19 10.66
C ASN A 53 -2.28 -10.44 11.41
N VAL A 54 -2.17 -9.14 11.19
CA VAL A 54 -1.11 -8.32 11.76
C VAL A 54 -1.70 -7.01 12.26
N THR A 55 -1.41 -6.65 13.50
CA THR A 55 -1.65 -5.29 13.99
C THR A 55 -0.35 -4.51 13.92
N ILE A 56 -0.37 -3.34 13.28
CA ILE A 56 0.72 -2.38 13.33
C ILE A 56 0.33 -1.22 14.23
N LYS A 57 1.24 -0.84 15.12
CA LYS A 57 0.96 0.15 16.15
C LYS A 57 2.14 1.10 16.37
N ASP A 58 1.90 2.37 16.13
CA ASP A 58 2.87 3.44 16.37
C ASP A 58 4.24 3.15 15.73
N ILE A 59 4.24 2.63 14.49
CA ILE A 59 5.48 2.37 13.74
C ILE A 59 5.91 3.59 12.93
N ASN A 60 7.23 3.72 12.72
CA ASN A 60 7.83 4.75 11.88
C ASN A 60 8.99 4.14 11.10
N ILE A 61 8.68 3.60 9.92
CA ILE A 61 9.64 2.88 9.08
C ILE A 61 10.11 3.79 7.95
N LYS A 62 11.43 3.89 7.78
CA LYS A 62 12.06 4.45 6.59
C LYS A 62 13.00 3.40 6.00
N SER A 63 12.57 2.78 4.92
CA SER A 63 13.27 1.70 4.25
C SER A 63 13.95 2.18 2.97
N SER A 64 15.06 1.56 2.62
CA SER A 64 15.66 1.74 1.29
C SER A 64 14.89 0.99 0.19
N ASN A 65 14.05 0.04 0.55
CA ASN A 65 13.15 -0.72 -0.34
C ASN A 65 11.77 -0.72 0.29
N ASP A 66 10.89 -1.68 -0.01
CA ASP A 66 9.55 -1.72 0.59
C ASP A 66 9.60 -1.65 2.12
N ALA A 67 8.73 -0.82 2.70
CA ALA A 67 8.62 -0.75 4.16
C ALA A 67 7.76 -1.90 4.70
N ILE A 68 6.64 -2.18 4.03
CA ILE A 68 5.81 -3.37 4.23
C ILE A 68 5.68 -4.08 2.89
N ASP A 69 6.00 -5.36 2.82
CA ASP A 69 5.96 -6.16 1.60
C ASP A 69 5.05 -7.38 1.79
N VAL A 70 3.91 -7.41 1.08
CA VAL A 70 3.00 -8.54 1.00
C VAL A 70 3.35 -9.34 -0.24
N LYS A 71 4.05 -10.46 -0.04
CA LYS A 71 4.77 -11.19 -1.11
C LYS A 71 3.85 -11.98 -2.02
N GLY A 72 3.96 -11.72 -3.33
CA GLY A 72 3.27 -12.48 -4.36
C GLY A 72 1.76 -12.51 -4.13
N SER A 73 1.14 -13.68 -4.21
CA SER A 73 -0.30 -13.90 -4.00
C SER A 73 -0.72 -14.03 -2.53
N SER A 74 0.10 -13.59 -1.58
CA SER A 74 -0.20 -13.65 -0.15
C SER A 74 -1.39 -12.76 0.22
N SER A 75 -2.13 -13.16 1.26
CA SER A 75 -3.24 -12.39 1.80
C SER A 75 -2.93 -11.86 3.20
N ALA A 76 -3.22 -10.59 3.46
CA ALA A 76 -2.94 -9.95 4.75
C ALA A 76 -4.10 -9.10 5.23
N ASN A 77 -4.45 -9.26 6.51
CA ASN A 77 -5.31 -8.36 7.26
C ASN A 77 -4.42 -7.49 8.16
N ILE A 78 -4.29 -6.21 7.84
CA ILE A 78 -3.49 -5.25 8.58
C ILE A 78 -4.43 -4.38 9.39
N THR A 79 -4.37 -4.52 10.72
CA THR A 79 -5.13 -3.67 11.65
C THR A 79 -4.27 -2.49 12.09
N LEU A 80 -4.78 -1.28 11.93
CA LEU A 80 -4.13 -0.05 12.33
C LEU A 80 -4.51 0.34 13.75
N GLU A 81 -3.53 0.53 14.61
CA GLU A 81 -3.64 1.17 15.91
C GLU A 81 -2.65 2.33 16.00
N GLY A 82 -3.07 3.45 16.58
CA GLY A 82 -2.23 4.65 16.73
C GLY A 82 -1.81 5.26 15.39
N ASP A 83 -0.66 5.90 15.36
CA ASP A 83 -0.15 6.62 14.20
C ASP A 83 1.02 5.87 13.55
N ASN A 84 0.78 5.35 12.34
CA ASN A 84 1.76 4.57 11.61
C ASN A 84 2.29 5.36 10.40
N LYS A 85 3.61 5.37 10.24
CA LYS A 85 4.30 5.99 9.11
C LYS A 85 5.21 4.98 8.44
N ILE A 86 5.11 4.91 7.13
CA ILE A 86 5.95 4.05 6.30
C ILE A 86 6.46 4.84 5.09
N PHE A 87 7.75 4.74 4.84
CA PHE A 87 8.43 5.42 3.76
C PHE A 87 9.36 4.45 3.03
N SER A 88 9.39 4.53 1.70
CA SER A 88 10.32 3.79 0.86
C SER A 88 11.15 4.71 -0.03
N GLU A 89 12.47 4.43 -0.14
CA GLU A 89 13.35 5.17 -1.04
C GLU A 89 13.24 4.70 -2.49
N THR A 90 13.18 3.37 -2.73
CA THR A 90 13.20 2.82 -4.09
C THR A 90 12.07 1.82 -4.39
N GLY A 91 11.32 1.36 -3.40
CA GLY A 91 10.18 0.47 -3.53
C GLY A 91 8.85 1.18 -3.27
N SER A 92 7.81 0.41 -3.00
CA SER A 92 6.52 0.90 -2.49
C SER A 92 6.57 1.04 -0.97
N ALA A 93 5.83 1.98 -0.40
CA ALA A 93 5.71 2.05 1.05
C ALA A 93 4.98 0.80 1.60
N LEU A 94 3.87 0.41 0.97
CA LEU A 94 3.21 -0.87 1.15
C LEU A 94 3.11 -1.57 -0.22
N HIS A 95 3.93 -2.60 -0.44
CA HIS A 95 3.93 -3.36 -1.68
C HIS A 95 2.81 -4.42 -1.69
N VAL A 96 2.03 -4.42 -2.75
CA VAL A 96 0.97 -5.39 -3.06
C VAL A 96 0.88 -5.56 -4.57
N SER A 97 1.01 -6.79 -5.08
CA SER A 97 0.84 -7.09 -6.51
C SER A 97 -0.29 -8.09 -6.75
N ASP A 98 -0.05 -9.38 -6.57
CA ASP A 98 -1.03 -10.46 -6.79
C ASP A 98 -1.84 -10.80 -5.53
N GLY A 99 -1.44 -10.27 -4.37
CA GLY A 99 -2.04 -10.58 -3.07
C GLY A 99 -3.29 -9.76 -2.75
N ASN A 100 -3.96 -10.13 -1.66
CA ASN A 100 -5.10 -9.40 -1.16
C ASN A 100 -4.76 -8.75 0.19
N VAL A 101 -4.92 -7.46 0.29
CA VAL A 101 -4.66 -6.72 1.53
C VAL A 101 -5.93 -6.05 2.01
N THR A 102 -6.29 -6.31 3.27
CA THR A 102 -7.33 -5.55 3.98
C THR A 102 -6.66 -4.66 5.02
N ILE A 103 -6.90 -3.37 4.95
CA ILE A 103 -6.46 -2.36 5.92
C ILE A 103 -7.67 -1.92 6.72
N ASN A 104 -7.65 -2.14 8.03
CA ASN A 104 -8.75 -1.83 8.93
C ASN A 104 -8.24 -1.26 10.26
N GLY A 105 -9.13 -1.10 11.23
CA GLY A 105 -8.81 -0.59 12.57
C GLY A 105 -9.23 0.86 12.75
N SER A 106 -8.75 1.51 13.81
CA SER A 106 -9.07 2.91 14.13
C SER A 106 -7.84 3.82 14.14
N GLY A 107 -6.71 3.29 13.71
CA GLY A 107 -5.47 4.05 13.59
C GLY A 107 -5.29 4.72 12.23
N SER A 108 -4.15 5.37 12.08
CA SER A 108 -3.74 6.03 10.84
C SER A 108 -2.55 5.31 10.19
N LEU A 109 -2.50 5.36 8.85
CA LEU A 109 -1.36 4.96 8.04
C LEU A 109 -1.01 6.11 7.10
N LYS A 110 0.21 6.63 7.22
CA LYS A 110 0.81 7.53 6.24
C LYS A 110 1.83 6.76 5.44
N ALA A 111 1.60 6.64 4.12
CA ALA A 111 2.47 5.94 3.20
C ALA A 111 3.10 6.92 2.21
N GLU A 112 4.43 6.95 2.17
CA GLU A 112 5.21 7.88 1.37
C GLU A 112 6.33 7.15 0.63
N ILE A 113 6.70 7.64 -0.54
CA ILE A 113 7.88 7.17 -1.28
C ILE A 113 8.81 8.35 -1.55
N GLN A 114 10.06 8.03 -1.94
CA GLN A 114 11.07 9.05 -2.24
C GLN A 114 10.68 9.89 -3.45
N ASP A 115 10.71 11.20 -3.26
CA ASP A 115 10.64 12.20 -4.31
C ASP A 115 12.02 12.84 -4.56
N GLU A 116 12.08 13.69 -5.60
CA GLU A 116 13.26 14.53 -5.86
C GLU A 116 13.94 15.08 -4.57
N PRO A 117 15.27 15.31 -4.58
CA PRO A 117 16.16 15.38 -5.74
C PRO A 117 17.01 14.11 -5.99
N PHE A 118 16.72 13.00 -5.37
CA PHE A 118 17.59 11.82 -5.36
C PHE A 118 17.22 10.74 -6.39
N GLY A 119 16.24 10.99 -7.23
CA GLY A 119 15.74 10.07 -8.26
C GLY A 119 14.23 9.91 -8.20
N TYR A 120 13.64 9.50 -9.31
CA TYR A 120 12.21 9.26 -9.42
C TYR A 120 11.89 7.86 -8.91
N ASN A 121 10.91 7.75 -8.04
CA ASN A 121 10.35 6.46 -7.61
C ASN A 121 9.00 6.27 -8.32
N HIS A 122 8.98 5.48 -9.37
CA HIS A 122 7.82 5.24 -10.23
C HIS A 122 6.86 4.16 -9.68
N ASN A 123 7.05 3.73 -8.44
CA ASN A 123 6.19 2.73 -7.80
C ASN A 123 4.92 3.40 -7.24
N ALA A 124 3.86 2.61 -7.07
CA ALA A 124 2.73 3.05 -6.26
C ALA A 124 3.16 3.22 -4.80
N LYS A 125 2.57 4.18 -4.08
CA LYS A 125 2.83 4.32 -2.64
C LYS A 125 2.25 3.15 -1.86
N ILE A 126 1.04 2.73 -2.22
CA ILE A 126 0.37 1.50 -1.75
C ILE A 126 -0.04 0.72 -2.99
N GLY A 127 0.62 -0.40 -3.29
CA GLY A 127 0.35 -1.21 -4.45
C GLY A 127 1.59 -1.75 -5.13
N SER A 128 1.58 -1.92 -6.45
CA SER A 128 2.65 -2.58 -7.19
C SER A 128 3.81 -1.65 -7.56
N HIS A 129 4.91 -2.27 -7.94
CA HIS A 129 6.09 -1.56 -8.46
C HIS A 129 5.90 -1.10 -9.89
N GLU A 130 6.84 -0.27 -10.37
CA GLU A 130 7.00 0.08 -11.77
C GLU A 130 7.05 -1.19 -12.66
N LYS A 131 6.26 -1.22 -13.74
CA LYS A 131 6.14 -2.35 -14.67
C LYS A 131 5.66 -3.66 -14.05
N GLU A 132 5.07 -3.59 -12.86
CA GLU A 132 4.45 -4.73 -12.20
C GLU A 132 2.93 -4.56 -12.19
N ASP A 133 2.23 -5.58 -12.65
CA ASP A 133 0.77 -5.60 -12.68
C ASP A 133 0.20 -5.82 -11.26
N MET A 134 -0.99 -5.29 -11.00
CA MET A 134 -1.74 -5.55 -9.80
C MET A 134 -3.00 -6.35 -10.13
N SER A 135 -2.94 -7.67 -9.93
CA SER A 135 -4.08 -8.58 -10.08
C SER A 135 -4.81 -8.82 -8.73
N GLY A 136 -4.15 -8.55 -7.63
CA GLY A 136 -4.67 -8.63 -6.27
C GLY A 136 -5.66 -7.52 -5.92
N SER A 137 -6.05 -7.45 -4.66
CA SER A 137 -7.04 -6.47 -4.20
C SER A 137 -6.58 -5.72 -2.96
N ILE A 138 -6.91 -4.44 -2.90
CA ILE A 138 -6.71 -3.60 -1.71
C ILE A 138 -8.09 -3.20 -1.18
N HIS A 139 -8.38 -3.55 0.08
CA HIS A 139 -9.61 -3.19 0.76
C HIS A 139 -9.30 -2.33 2.00
N ILE A 140 -9.75 -1.10 2.01
CA ILE A 140 -9.62 -0.18 3.14
C ILE A 140 -11.00 -0.02 3.78
N THR A 141 -11.11 -0.36 5.07
CA THR A 141 -12.40 -0.45 5.74
C THR A 141 -12.32 -0.08 7.24
N GLY A 142 -13.43 -0.21 7.94
CA GLY A 142 -13.53 0.13 9.36
C GLY A 142 -13.47 1.63 9.58
N ASP A 143 -12.74 2.06 10.61
CA ASP A 143 -12.50 3.47 10.92
C ASP A 143 -11.05 3.88 10.53
N ALA A 144 -10.42 3.13 9.61
CA ALA A 144 -9.04 3.35 9.21
C ALA A 144 -8.85 4.71 8.53
N THR A 145 -7.77 5.40 8.86
CA THR A 145 -7.34 6.62 8.16
C THR A 145 -6.09 6.30 7.33
N VAL A 146 -6.17 6.44 6.02
CA VAL A 146 -5.06 6.19 5.10
C VAL A 146 -4.71 7.46 4.33
N LYS A 147 -3.45 7.84 4.35
CA LYS A 147 -2.94 9.02 3.66
C LYS A 147 -1.71 8.69 2.83
N THR A 148 -1.66 9.24 1.63
CA THR A 148 -0.42 9.34 0.86
C THR A 148 -0.18 10.81 0.54
N ASP A 149 1.03 11.30 0.77
CA ASP A 149 1.39 12.63 0.30
C ASP A 149 1.93 12.52 -1.13
N GLY A 150 1.51 13.41 -2.00
CA GLY A 150 2.09 13.61 -3.31
C GLY A 150 2.72 15.00 -3.40
N ASN A 151 3.87 15.08 -3.99
CA ASN A 151 4.39 16.36 -4.44
C ASN A 151 3.81 16.60 -5.84
N ILE A 152 2.70 17.31 -5.89
CA ILE A 152 2.01 17.67 -7.14
C ILE A 152 2.71 18.81 -7.91
N ALA A 153 3.98 19.08 -7.64
CA ALA A 153 4.73 20.05 -8.42
C ALA A 153 5.08 19.46 -9.79
N PRO A 154 4.88 20.18 -10.87
CA PRO A 154 5.21 19.71 -12.21
C PRO A 154 6.69 19.29 -12.30
N ASP A 155 6.97 18.23 -13.02
CA ASP A 155 8.31 17.67 -13.25
C ASP A 155 9.03 17.17 -11.96
N CYS A 156 8.31 16.75 -10.94
CA CYS A 156 8.91 16.47 -9.62
C CYS A 156 8.74 15.04 -9.11
N GLY A 157 8.46 14.04 -9.91
CA GLY A 157 8.31 12.80 -9.24
C GLY A 157 8.07 11.56 -10.07
N GLY A 158 7.82 10.48 -9.38
CA GLY A 158 7.50 9.22 -9.99
C GLY A 158 6.06 9.12 -10.46
N ASP A 159 5.84 8.38 -11.50
CA ASP A 159 4.58 8.30 -12.24
C ASP A 159 3.64 7.19 -11.72
N GLY A 160 3.90 6.67 -10.51
CA GLY A 160 3.06 5.67 -9.86
C GLY A 160 1.81 6.26 -9.20
N ALA A 161 0.79 5.44 -9.01
CA ALA A 161 -0.43 5.82 -8.32
C ALA A 161 -0.21 6.07 -6.81
N GLY A 162 -1.10 6.86 -6.20
CA GLY A 162 -1.16 6.93 -4.74
C GLY A 162 -1.55 5.57 -4.14
N ILE A 163 -2.64 4.96 -4.64
CA ILE A 163 -3.05 3.58 -4.34
C ILE A 163 -3.33 2.88 -5.68
N GLY A 164 -2.62 1.79 -5.98
CA GLY A 164 -2.85 1.01 -7.19
C GLY A 164 -1.57 0.50 -7.83
N THR A 165 -1.26 0.88 -9.08
CA THR A 165 -0.05 0.38 -9.75
C THR A 165 1.05 1.44 -9.88
N GLY A 166 2.29 0.96 -9.99
CA GLY A 166 3.39 1.77 -10.48
C GLY A 166 3.22 2.14 -11.96
N GLU A 167 4.14 2.94 -12.47
CA GLU A 167 4.22 3.31 -13.90
C GLU A 167 4.26 2.05 -14.77
N ASN A 168 3.56 2.07 -15.90
CA ASN A 168 3.46 0.95 -16.86
C ASN A 168 2.90 -0.35 -16.26
N GLY A 169 2.27 -0.32 -15.09
CA GLY A 169 1.61 -1.48 -14.48
C GLY A 169 0.12 -1.56 -14.84
N GLU A 170 -0.39 -2.75 -15.16
CA GLU A 170 -1.81 -2.96 -15.41
C GLU A 170 -2.57 -3.28 -14.12
N MET A 171 -3.65 -2.57 -13.84
CA MET A 171 -4.53 -2.85 -12.73
C MET A 171 -5.73 -3.68 -13.20
N SER A 172 -5.71 -4.98 -12.93
CA SER A 172 -6.84 -5.91 -13.17
C SER A 172 -7.55 -6.31 -11.88
N GLY A 173 -6.94 -6.08 -10.73
CA GLY A 173 -7.49 -6.32 -9.40
C GLY A 173 -8.53 -5.27 -8.98
N ASN A 174 -8.90 -5.29 -7.70
CA ASN A 174 -9.92 -4.37 -7.19
C ASN A 174 -9.37 -3.49 -6.05
N ILE A 175 -9.84 -2.26 -6.01
CA ILE A 175 -9.68 -1.38 -4.84
C ILE A 175 -11.07 -1.15 -4.26
N VAL A 176 -11.26 -1.48 -2.98
CA VAL A 176 -12.51 -1.28 -2.25
C VAL A 176 -12.24 -0.37 -1.06
N ILE A 177 -13.02 0.68 -0.92
CA ILE A 177 -12.95 1.59 0.21
C ILE A 177 -14.35 1.72 0.78
N ASP A 178 -14.56 1.25 2.00
CA ASP A 178 -15.88 1.25 2.63
C ASP A 178 -15.82 1.47 4.15
N GLY A 179 -16.89 1.10 4.85
CA GLY A 179 -17.02 1.35 6.29
C GLY A 179 -17.11 2.85 6.59
N ASN A 180 -16.34 3.33 7.53
CA ASN A 180 -16.15 4.74 7.87
C ASN A 180 -14.73 5.21 7.51
N ALA A 181 -14.06 4.54 6.59
CA ALA A 181 -12.66 4.81 6.24
C ALA A 181 -12.48 6.25 5.75
N GLN A 182 -11.36 6.86 6.12
CA GLN A 182 -10.94 8.18 5.66
C GLN A 182 -9.69 8.00 4.81
N VAL A 183 -9.80 8.33 3.52
CA VAL A 183 -8.71 8.14 2.57
C VAL A 183 -8.39 9.47 1.89
N GLU A 184 -7.16 9.94 2.07
CA GLU A 184 -6.66 11.16 1.45
C GLU A 184 -5.37 10.80 0.70
N VAL A 185 -5.45 10.72 -0.61
CA VAL A 185 -4.35 10.20 -1.42
C VAL A 185 -4.06 11.07 -2.62
N SER A 186 -2.79 11.13 -2.98
CA SER A 186 -2.32 11.79 -4.19
C SER A 186 -1.20 10.98 -4.83
N SER A 187 -1.13 11.03 -6.15
CA SER A 187 0.05 10.63 -6.92
C SER A 187 1.12 11.73 -6.86
N ASN A 188 2.27 11.49 -7.46
CA ASN A 188 3.32 12.49 -7.53
C ASN A 188 3.27 13.27 -8.84
N ASP A 189 3.40 12.62 -9.99
CA ASP A 189 3.39 13.27 -11.31
C ASP A 189 2.21 12.74 -12.15
N ARG A 190 2.39 11.78 -13.03
CA ARG A 190 1.38 11.34 -13.99
C ARG A 190 0.52 10.14 -13.55
N GLY A 191 0.67 9.67 -12.34
CA GLY A 191 -0.15 8.58 -11.80
C GLY A 191 -1.52 9.05 -11.33
N ALA A 192 -2.50 8.15 -11.27
CA ALA A 192 -3.78 8.42 -10.64
C ALA A 192 -3.64 8.53 -9.10
N GLY A 193 -4.51 9.30 -8.46
CA GLY A 193 -4.63 9.24 -7.00
C GLY A 193 -4.97 7.82 -6.53
N ILE A 194 -6.02 7.22 -7.11
CA ILE A 194 -6.42 5.83 -6.92
C ILE A 194 -6.62 5.19 -8.28
N GLY A 195 -5.86 4.14 -8.61
CA GLY A 195 -5.98 3.41 -9.87
C GLY A 195 -4.64 3.03 -10.49
N SER A 196 -4.39 3.35 -11.75
CA SER A 196 -3.11 3.01 -12.39
C SER A 196 -2.09 4.13 -12.36
N GLY A 197 -0.82 3.78 -12.48
CA GLY A 197 0.26 4.72 -12.80
C GLY A 197 0.17 5.22 -14.25
N ASP A 198 1.14 6.05 -14.63
CA ASP A 198 1.32 6.52 -16.02
C ASP A 198 1.48 5.34 -16.98
N ASP A 199 0.95 5.46 -18.21
CA ASP A 199 0.93 4.38 -19.20
C ASP A 199 0.26 3.06 -18.71
N GLY A 200 -0.33 3.05 -17.52
CA GLY A 200 -0.97 1.87 -16.92
C GLY A 200 -2.46 1.76 -17.26
N ASN A 201 -2.91 0.57 -17.66
CA ASN A 201 -4.33 0.32 -17.93
C ASN A 201 -5.09 -0.08 -16.66
N LEU A 202 -6.37 0.31 -16.57
CA LEU A 202 -7.28 -0.10 -15.49
C LEU A 202 -8.44 -0.90 -16.10
N SER A 203 -8.42 -2.22 -15.87
CA SER A 203 -9.50 -3.14 -16.26
C SER A 203 -10.24 -3.68 -15.03
N GLY A 204 -9.70 -3.53 -13.84
CA GLY A 204 -10.31 -3.91 -12.57
C GLY A 204 -11.40 -2.94 -12.11
N ASN A 205 -11.79 -3.05 -10.83
CA ASN A 205 -12.88 -2.23 -10.30
C ASN A 205 -12.42 -1.40 -9.10
N ILE A 206 -12.89 -0.17 -9.03
CA ILE A 206 -12.75 0.69 -7.85
C ILE A 206 -14.14 0.90 -7.27
N MET A 207 -14.35 0.49 -6.03
CA MET A 207 -15.64 0.60 -5.33
C MET A 207 -15.47 1.47 -4.09
N ILE A 208 -16.29 2.52 -3.96
CA ILE A 208 -16.33 3.38 -2.79
C ILE A 208 -17.74 3.32 -2.22
N GLY A 209 -17.88 2.88 -0.96
CA GLY A 209 -19.16 2.64 -0.35
C GLY A 209 -19.22 2.94 1.14
N GLY A 210 -20.33 2.59 1.75
CA GLY A 210 -20.56 2.85 3.18
C GLY A 210 -20.61 4.33 3.50
N ASN A 211 -19.89 4.73 4.55
CA ASN A 211 -19.70 6.11 4.98
C ASN A 211 -18.27 6.59 4.70
N ALA A 212 -17.53 5.91 3.81
CA ALA A 212 -16.15 6.25 3.52
C ALA A 212 -16.04 7.69 2.96
N GLN A 213 -14.99 8.39 3.38
CA GLN A 213 -14.65 9.71 2.88
C GLN A 213 -13.35 9.62 2.09
N VAL A 214 -13.42 9.90 0.79
CA VAL A 214 -12.28 9.75 -0.11
C VAL A 214 -11.97 11.08 -0.78
N SER A 215 -10.72 11.52 -0.64
CA SER A 215 -10.12 12.61 -1.40
C SER A 215 -8.95 12.03 -2.19
N ALA A 216 -9.08 11.98 -3.50
CA ALA A 216 -8.06 11.43 -4.38
C ALA A 216 -7.64 12.47 -5.41
N THR A 217 -6.35 12.74 -5.51
CA THR A 217 -5.79 13.72 -6.45
C THR A 217 -4.79 13.05 -7.37
N GLY A 218 -5.06 13.06 -8.66
CA GLY A 218 -4.08 12.79 -9.71
C GLY A 218 -3.35 14.07 -10.07
N ALA A 219 -2.12 13.97 -10.52
CA ALA A 219 -1.37 15.10 -11.04
C ALA A 219 -1.39 15.09 -12.58
N GLU A 220 -0.78 16.05 -13.22
CA GLU A 220 -0.75 16.31 -14.68
C GLU A 220 -1.41 15.30 -15.64
N GLY A 221 -2.63 15.59 -16.11
CA GLY A 221 -3.34 14.73 -17.08
C GLY A 221 -4.04 13.53 -16.47
N SER A 222 -3.76 13.19 -15.22
CA SER A 222 -4.20 11.95 -14.55
C SER A 222 -5.50 12.12 -13.80
N ALA A 223 -6.22 11.01 -13.63
CA ALA A 223 -7.46 11.01 -12.86
C ALA A 223 -7.20 11.05 -11.34
N GLY A 224 -8.06 11.72 -10.58
CA GLY A 224 -8.12 11.52 -9.13
C GLY A 224 -8.42 10.06 -8.80
N ILE A 225 -9.42 9.48 -9.49
CA ILE A 225 -9.78 8.05 -9.43
C ILE A 225 -9.92 7.56 -10.87
N GLY A 226 -9.13 6.57 -11.29
CA GLY A 226 -9.12 6.08 -12.66
C GLY A 226 -7.74 5.68 -13.14
N THR A 227 -7.33 6.20 -14.29
CA THR A 227 -5.99 5.93 -14.86
C THR A 227 -5.04 7.10 -14.66
N GLY A 228 -3.76 6.81 -14.70
CA GLY A 228 -2.70 7.78 -14.96
C GLY A 228 -2.82 8.36 -16.37
N ASP A 229 -1.86 9.21 -16.73
CA ASP A 229 -1.76 9.75 -18.11
C ASP A 229 -1.56 8.60 -19.10
N ASP A 230 -2.04 8.75 -20.34
CA ASP A 230 -1.98 7.76 -21.41
C ASP A 230 -2.55 6.35 -21.09
N GLY A 231 -3.15 6.12 -19.92
CA GLY A 231 -3.78 4.87 -19.55
C GLY A 231 -5.19 4.65 -20.12
N ASN A 232 -5.54 3.39 -20.44
CA ASN A 232 -6.87 3.02 -20.90
C ASN A 232 -7.74 2.51 -19.73
N PHE A 233 -8.97 3.03 -19.64
CA PHE A 233 -9.94 2.62 -18.66
C PHE A 233 -11.03 1.73 -19.29
N THR A 234 -11.11 0.48 -18.84
CA THR A 234 -12.14 -0.48 -19.27
C THR A 234 -12.88 -1.13 -18.10
N GLY A 235 -12.47 -0.85 -16.88
CA GLY A 235 -13.04 -1.35 -15.63
C GLY A 235 -14.32 -0.62 -15.20
N SER A 236 -14.56 -0.55 -13.89
CA SER A 236 -15.69 0.20 -13.34
C SER A 236 -15.30 1.00 -12.10
N ILE A 237 -15.94 2.14 -11.90
CA ILE A 237 -15.90 2.95 -10.68
C ILE A 237 -17.33 3.10 -10.18
N THR A 238 -17.61 2.69 -8.93
CA THR A 238 -18.94 2.73 -8.33
C THR A 238 -18.93 3.26 -6.90
#